data_ebdec2745029bbf834c272f04e0ad43f
#
_entry.id   ebdec2745029bbf834c272f04e0ad43f
#
_cell.length_a   1.000
_cell.length_b   1.000
_cell.length_c   1.000
_cell.angle_alpha   90.00
_cell.angle_beta   90.00
_cell.angle_gamma   90.00
#
_symmetry.space_group_name_H-M   'P 1'
#
loop_
_entity.id
_entity.type
_entity.pdbx_description
1 polymer ?
#
loop_
_entity_poly.entity_id
_entity_poly.type
_entity_poly.pdbx_seq_one_letter_code
_entity_poly.pdbx_strand_id
1 'polypeptide(L)'
;HFTDKPFKTGKWRTPDNIAAHRAWGRKIEWFESGEYEVAPFTDKVIYTRPIVLLADESTFSCAEDFCVDFLTMKRGRIVGAKTAGSSGNPLMVKLPGEGVALICTKQDFFPDGREYVGFGIDPDIEVKPSIEDIFQNNDPVLQAAIKTILQ
;
A
#
# COMPACT_ATOMS: atom_id res chain seq x y z
N HIS A 1 -5.00 -2.33 16.33
CA HIS A 1 -5.75 -1.45 17.24
C HIS A 1 -7.00 -0.81 16.59
N PHE A 2 -7.22 -0.97 15.29
CA PHE A 2 -8.34 -0.36 14.56
C PHE A 2 -9.52 -1.30 14.34
N THR A 3 -9.37 -2.60 14.58
CA THR A 3 -10.43 -3.58 14.42
C THR A 3 -10.35 -4.66 15.49
N ASP A 4 -11.51 -5.17 15.89
CA ASP A 4 -11.69 -6.35 16.74
C ASP A 4 -12.04 -7.60 15.93
N LYS A 5 -12.04 -7.49 14.60
CA LYS A 5 -12.37 -8.58 13.67
C LYS A 5 -11.12 -9.00 12.90
N PRO A 6 -10.98 -10.28 12.57
CA PRO A 6 -9.94 -10.73 11.65
C PRO A 6 -10.15 -10.14 10.27
N PHE A 7 -9.07 -9.93 9.53
CA PHE A 7 -9.12 -9.45 8.16
C PHE A 7 -8.01 -10.09 7.32
N LYS A 8 -8.24 -10.21 6.02
CA LYS A 8 -7.23 -10.70 5.08
C LYS A 8 -6.29 -9.54 4.70
N THR A 9 -5.00 -9.73 4.89
CA THR A 9 -3.97 -8.80 4.41
C THR A 9 -3.60 -9.08 2.95
N GLY A 10 -2.80 -8.20 2.35
CA GLY A 10 -2.31 -8.35 0.99
C GLY A 10 -1.57 -9.67 0.75
N LYS A 11 -1.55 -10.08 -0.50
CA LYS A 11 -0.77 -11.22 -1.00
C LYS A 11 0.45 -10.72 -1.74
N TRP A 12 1.42 -11.58 -1.91
CA TRP A 12 2.59 -11.26 -2.72
C TRP A 12 3.12 -12.51 -3.44
N ARG A 13 3.85 -12.29 -4.52
CA ARG A 13 4.62 -13.32 -5.19
C ARG A 13 6.03 -12.84 -5.49
N THR A 14 6.97 -13.77 -5.53
CA THR A 14 8.35 -13.51 -5.94
C THR A 14 8.79 -14.55 -6.96
N PRO A 15 9.63 -14.19 -7.95
CA PRO A 15 10.15 -15.17 -8.87
C PRO A 15 11.10 -16.14 -8.16
N ASP A 16 10.87 -17.43 -8.33
CA ASP A 16 11.83 -18.46 -7.92
C ASP A 16 12.96 -18.53 -8.96
N ASN A 17 14.02 -17.76 -8.70
CA ASN A 17 15.09 -17.54 -9.65
C ASN A 17 16.28 -18.49 -9.38
N ILE A 18 16.10 -19.78 -9.64
CA ILE A 18 17.16 -20.78 -9.53
C ILE A 18 18.08 -20.68 -10.76
N ALA A 19 19.34 -20.29 -10.55
CA ALA A 19 20.31 -20.06 -11.63
C ALA A 19 20.47 -21.28 -12.55
N ALA A 20 20.52 -22.51 -12.00
CA ALA A 20 20.61 -23.73 -12.79
C ALA A 20 19.40 -23.94 -13.70
N HIS A 21 18.19 -23.68 -13.21
CA HIS A 21 16.96 -23.76 -13.99
C HIS A 21 16.98 -22.79 -15.17
N ARG A 22 17.48 -21.57 -14.95
CA ARG A 22 17.64 -20.56 -16.00
C ARG A 22 18.64 -21.00 -17.06
N ALA A 23 19.79 -21.56 -16.66
CA ALA A 23 20.78 -22.10 -17.56
C ALA A 23 20.25 -23.25 -18.43
N TRP A 24 19.28 -24.01 -17.93
CA TRP A 24 18.60 -25.09 -18.64
C TRP A 24 17.40 -24.64 -19.48
N GLY A 25 17.17 -23.33 -19.58
CA GLY A 25 16.04 -22.76 -20.33
C GLY A 25 14.66 -22.99 -19.70
N ARG A 26 14.59 -23.35 -18.42
CA ARG A 26 13.31 -23.47 -17.72
C ARG A 26 12.66 -22.09 -17.54
N LYS A 27 11.34 -22.05 -17.59
CA LYS A 27 10.57 -20.84 -17.27
C LYS A 27 10.75 -20.48 -15.80
N ILE A 28 10.61 -19.18 -15.50
CA ILE A 28 10.56 -18.71 -14.13
C ILE A 28 9.26 -19.23 -13.50
N GLU A 29 9.39 -19.86 -12.36
CA GLU A 29 8.29 -20.22 -11.48
C GLU A 29 8.10 -19.11 -10.45
N TRP A 30 6.90 -19.01 -9.89
CA TRP A 30 6.60 -18.03 -8.89
C TRP A 30 6.33 -18.71 -7.56
N PHE A 31 6.94 -18.19 -6.51
CA PHE A 31 6.54 -18.47 -5.14
C PHE A 31 5.46 -17.47 -4.74
N GLU A 32 4.34 -17.97 -4.21
CA GLU A 32 3.21 -17.15 -3.77
C GLU A 32 3.01 -17.28 -2.26
N SER A 33 2.71 -16.18 -1.59
CA SER A 33 2.52 -16.15 -0.13
C SER A 33 1.29 -16.92 0.36
N GLY A 34 0.36 -17.22 -0.53
CA GLY A 34 -0.94 -17.73 -0.13
C GLY A 34 -1.83 -16.66 0.52
N GLU A 35 -2.94 -17.10 1.09
CA GLU A 35 -3.83 -16.23 1.87
C GLU A 35 -3.36 -16.14 3.32
N TYR A 36 -3.34 -14.95 3.86
CA TYR A 36 -3.01 -14.70 5.25
C TYR A 36 -4.09 -13.85 5.91
N GLU A 37 -4.57 -14.31 7.05
CA GLU A 37 -5.55 -13.60 7.87
C GLU A 37 -4.86 -13.07 9.12
N VAL A 38 -5.02 -11.78 9.38
CA VAL A 38 -4.52 -11.11 10.58
C VAL A 38 -5.59 -11.24 11.66
N ALA A 39 -5.24 -11.91 12.76
CA ALA A 39 -6.12 -11.99 13.94
C ALA A 39 -6.09 -10.66 14.71
N PRO A 40 -7.21 -10.24 15.28
CA PRO A 40 -7.26 -9.05 16.12
C PRO A 40 -6.49 -9.26 17.43
N PHE A 41 -5.99 -8.18 18.01
CA PHE A 41 -5.46 -8.21 19.36
C PHE A 41 -6.60 -8.31 20.38
N THR A 42 -6.57 -9.32 21.24
CA THR A 42 -7.62 -9.55 22.24
C THR A 42 -7.35 -8.81 23.55
N ASP A 43 -6.11 -8.40 23.79
CA ASP A 43 -5.63 -7.76 25.02
C ASP A 43 -5.40 -6.25 24.87
N LYS A 44 -5.80 -5.67 23.75
CA LYS A 44 -5.59 -4.25 23.43
C LYS A 44 -6.89 -3.48 23.33
N VAL A 45 -6.83 -2.23 23.72
CA VAL A 45 -7.94 -1.30 23.49
C VAL A 45 -8.05 -1.01 21.99
N ILE A 46 -9.25 -1.22 21.46
CA ILE A 46 -9.58 -0.93 20.06
C ILE A 46 -10.07 0.51 19.95
N TYR A 47 -9.51 1.26 19.03
CA TYR A 47 -9.99 2.60 18.70
C TYR A 47 -11.24 2.49 17.82
N THR A 48 -12.40 2.87 18.40
CA THR A 48 -13.72 2.70 17.79
C THR A 48 -14.27 3.95 17.11
N ARG A 49 -13.62 5.11 17.29
CA ARG A 49 -14.06 6.37 16.67
C ARG A 49 -13.85 6.34 15.14
N PRO A 50 -14.56 7.19 14.37
CA PRO A 50 -14.32 7.31 12.94
C PRO A 50 -12.85 7.58 12.60
N ILE A 51 -12.36 6.99 11.53
CA ILE A 51 -11.01 7.16 11.02
C ILE A 51 -11.08 7.44 9.53
N VAL A 52 -10.24 8.35 9.07
CA VAL A 52 -9.96 8.59 7.66
C VAL A 52 -8.45 8.47 7.47
N LEU A 53 -8.03 7.79 6.43
CA LEU A 53 -6.64 7.70 6.02
C LEU A 53 -6.37 8.73 4.94
N LEU A 54 -5.29 9.51 5.10
CA LEU A 54 -4.82 10.43 4.07
C LEU A 54 -3.73 9.76 3.26
N ALA A 55 -3.82 9.85 1.93
CA ALA A 55 -2.84 9.31 1.00
C ALA A 55 -2.63 10.27 -0.17
N ASP A 56 -1.44 10.19 -0.77
CA ASP A 56 -1.06 10.97 -1.94
C ASP A 56 -0.07 10.21 -2.82
N GLU A 57 0.43 10.85 -3.86
CA GLU A 57 1.37 10.29 -4.81
C GLU A 57 2.74 9.94 -4.18
N SER A 58 3.01 10.40 -2.96
CA SER A 58 4.22 10.06 -2.17
C SER A 58 3.98 8.89 -1.21
N THR A 59 2.75 8.40 -1.12
CA THR A 59 2.41 7.20 -0.35
C THR A 59 2.89 5.98 -1.12
N PHE A 60 3.88 5.23 -0.58
CA PHE A 60 4.47 4.08 -1.26
C PHE A 60 4.91 2.98 -0.28
N SER A 61 5.21 1.79 -0.82
CA SER A 61 5.75 0.64 -0.09
C SER A 61 4.85 0.21 1.07
N CYS A 62 5.39 0.03 2.28
CA CYS A 62 4.62 -0.39 3.45
C CYS A 62 3.45 0.54 3.81
N ALA A 63 3.47 1.79 3.35
CA ALA A 63 2.31 2.68 3.49
C ALA A 63 1.16 2.24 2.56
N GLU A 64 1.46 1.68 1.39
CA GLU A 64 0.45 1.09 0.51
C GLU A 64 -0.08 -0.24 1.07
N ASP A 65 0.79 -1.06 1.67
CA ASP A 65 0.35 -2.27 2.37
C ASP A 65 -0.64 -1.91 3.49
N PHE A 66 -0.38 -0.80 4.21
CA PHE A 66 -1.31 -0.29 5.21
C PHE A 66 -2.63 0.20 4.58
N CYS A 67 -2.59 0.85 3.42
CA CYS A 67 -3.82 1.22 2.68
C CYS A 67 -4.64 -0.02 2.32
N VAL A 68 -4.00 -1.08 1.84
CA VAL A 68 -4.65 -2.37 1.53
C VAL A 68 -5.34 -2.93 2.76
N ASP A 69 -4.63 -3.00 3.88
CA ASP A 69 -5.16 -3.51 5.15
C ASP A 69 -6.32 -2.65 5.66
N PHE A 70 -6.19 -1.33 5.57
CA PHE A 70 -7.22 -0.38 6.01
C PHE A 70 -8.53 -0.56 5.22
N LEU A 71 -8.44 -0.69 3.89
CA LEU A 71 -9.58 -0.97 3.02
C LEU A 71 -10.20 -2.34 3.30
N THR A 72 -9.36 -3.34 3.54
CA THR A 72 -9.83 -4.72 3.84
C THR A 72 -10.53 -4.80 5.19
N MET A 73 -10.04 -4.09 6.19
CA MET A 73 -10.70 -3.92 7.49
C MET A 73 -12.05 -3.19 7.38
N LYS A 74 -12.29 -2.47 6.28
CA LYS A 74 -13.46 -1.59 6.09
C LYS A 74 -13.61 -0.59 7.24
N ARG A 75 -12.48 -0.04 7.70
CA ARG A 75 -12.44 0.74 8.93
C ARG A 75 -12.73 2.23 8.72
N GLY A 76 -12.64 2.71 7.50
CA GLY A 76 -12.87 4.09 7.12
C GLY A 76 -12.67 4.28 5.63
N ARG A 77 -12.43 5.51 5.23
CA ARG A 77 -12.20 5.92 3.84
C ARG A 77 -10.79 6.47 3.66
N ILE A 78 -10.26 6.35 2.45
CA ILE A 78 -9.03 7.01 2.03
C ILE A 78 -9.42 8.31 1.33
N VAL A 79 -8.79 9.42 1.75
CA VAL A 79 -8.99 10.76 1.18
C VAL A 79 -7.64 11.29 0.68
N GLY A 80 -7.62 11.90 -0.48
CA GLY A 80 -6.43 12.51 -1.07
C GLY A 80 -6.22 12.14 -2.52
N ALA A 81 -5.03 11.69 -2.89
CA ALA A 81 -4.72 11.28 -4.24
C ALA A 81 -4.33 9.80 -4.32
N LYS A 82 -4.26 9.30 -5.55
CA LYS A 82 -3.79 7.95 -5.86
C LYS A 82 -2.36 7.76 -5.34
N THR A 83 -2.07 6.61 -4.73
CA THR A 83 -0.73 6.28 -4.23
C THR A 83 0.27 6.02 -5.36
N ALA A 84 1.55 5.90 -5.02
CA ALA A 84 2.64 5.74 -5.99
C ALA A 84 2.60 4.42 -6.78
N GLY A 85 1.98 3.36 -6.25
CA GLY A 85 2.07 2.04 -6.85
C GLY A 85 3.47 1.44 -6.79
N SER A 86 4.24 1.80 -5.77
CA SER A 86 5.66 1.44 -5.64
C SER A 86 5.91 0.63 -4.38
N SER A 87 5.54 -0.64 -4.43
CA SER A 87 5.85 -1.66 -3.42
C SER A 87 6.65 -2.79 -4.04
N GLY A 88 7.37 -3.60 -3.25
CA GLY A 88 8.05 -4.76 -3.82
C GLY A 88 9.35 -5.15 -3.15
N ASN A 89 9.63 -4.75 -1.89
CA ASN A 89 10.81 -5.15 -1.12
C ASN A 89 12.12 -5.06 -1.95
N PRO A 90 12.58 -3.86 -2.32
CA PRO A 90 13.57 -3.69 -3.35
C PRO A 90 14.97 -4.19 -2.96
N LEU A 91 15.63 -4.86 -3.89
CA LEU A 91 17.08 -5.08 -3.86
C LEU A 91 17.79 -3.78 -4.20
N MET A 92 18.67 -3.35 -3.32
CA MET A 92 19.52 -2.19 -3.54
C MET A 92 20.78 -2.58 -4.32
N VAL A 93 20.97 -1.99 -5.48
CA VAL A 93 22.14 -2.19 -6.34
C VAL A 93 22.93 -0.90 -6.44
N LYS A 94 24.21 -0.95 -6.06
CA LYS A 94 25.12 0.20 -6.21
C LYS A 94 25.51 0.37 -7.67
N LEU A 95 25.47 1.60 -8.15
CA LEU A 95 25.85 1.98 -9.49
C LEU A 95 27.16 2.80 -9.48
N PRO A 96 27.88 2.90 -10.62
CA PRO A 96 29.01 3.81 -10.74
C PRO A 96 28.62 5.25 -10.40
N GLY A 97 29.54 6.02 -9.80
CA GLY A 97 29.28 7.40 -9.39
C GLY A 97 28.38 7.54 -8.15
N GLU A 98 28.45 6.56 -7.24
CA GLU A 98 27.68 6.51 -5.98
C GLU A 98 26.16 6.46 -6.16
N GLY A 99 25.68 6.25 -7.37
CA GLY A 99 24.26 6.04 -7.65
C GLY A 99 23.73 4.75 -7.03
N VAL A 100 22.41 4.67 -6.87
CA VAL A 100 21.71 3.51 -6.37
C VAL A 100 20.52 3.20 -7.26
N ALA A 101 20.34 1.93 -7.62
CA ALA A 101 19.11 1.43 -8.20
C ALA A 101 18.35 0.56 -7.19
N LEU A 102 17.04 0.71 -7.13
CA LEU A 102 16.14 -0.12 -6.36
C LEU A 102 15.36 -1.01 -7.34
N ILE A 103 15.53 -2.33 -7.21
CA ILE A 103 14.89 -3.31 -8.09
C ILE A 103 13.89 -4.11 -7.28
N CYS A 104 12.60 -3.99 -7.59
CA CYS A 104 11.56 -4.76 -6.91
C CYS A 104 11.82 -6.26 -7.03
N THR A 105 11.75 -6.98 -5.92
CA THR A 105 11.99 -8.43 -5.84
C THR A 105 10.71 -9.23 -5.65
N LYS A 106 9.60 -8.57 -5.32
CA LYS A 106 8.28 -9.18 -5.21
C LYS A 106 7.22 -8.29 -5.84
N GLN A 107 6.09 -8.86 -6.12
CA GLN A 107 4.88 -8.15 -6.56
C GLN A 107 3.80 -8.35 -5.49
N ASP A 108 3.22 -7.25 -5.04
CA ASP A 108 2.17 -7.21 -4.02
C ASP A 108 0.79 -7.06 -4.66
N PHE A 109 -0.24 -7.59 -3.99
CA PHE A 109 -1.62 -7.63 -4.44
C PHE A 109 -2.58 -7.40 -3.27
N PHE A 110 -3.78 -6.94 -3.57
CA PHE A 110 -4.90 -7.06 -2.64
C PHE A 110 -5.19 -8.54 -2.32
N PRO A 111 -5.85 -8.85 -1.19
CA PRO A 111 -6.21 -10.22 -0.87
C PRO A 111 -7.12 -10.89 -1.91
N ASP A 112 -7.89 -10.10 -2.67
CA ASP A 112 -8.74 -10.57 -3.78
C ASP A 112 -7.98 -10.77 -5.11
N GLY A 113 -6.68 -10.47 -5.15
CA GLY A 113 -5.81 -10.62 -6.31
C GLY A 113 -5.71 -9.38 -7.21
N ARG A 114 -6.40 -8.28 -6.89
CA ARG A 114 -6.22 -7.02 -7.64
C ARG A 114 -4.80 -6.50 -7.50
N GLU A 115 -4.26 -6.00 -8.59
CA GLU A 115 -2.94 -5.38 -8.63
C GLU A 115 -3.01 -3.90 -8.21
N TYR A 116 -1.98 -3.42 -7.52
CA TYR A 116 -1.77 -2.00 -7.27
C TYR A 116 -0.33 -1.56 -7.56
N VAL A 117 0.61 -2.50 -7.63
CA VAL A 117 2.00 -2.20 -7.99
C VAL A 117 2.07 -1.76 -9.46
N GLY A 118 2.65 -0.58 -9.69
CA GLY A 118 2.69 0.08 -11.00
C GLY A 118 1.44 0.90 -11.34
N PHE A 119 0.36 0.80 -10.56
CA PHE A 119 -0.90 1.50 -10.79
C PHE A 119 -1.29 2.46 -9.67
N GLY A 120 -0.92 2.14 -8.42
CA GLY A 120 -1.36 2.84 -7.22
C GLY A 120 -2.74 2.41 -6.73
N ILE A 121 -3.08 2.85 -5.53
CA ILE A 121 -4.36 2.64 -4.87
C ILE A 121 -5.16 3.93 -4.99
N ASP A 122 -6.35 3.85 -5.57
CA ASP A 122 -7.25 5.00 -5.68
C ASP A 122 -7.85 5.34 -4.31
N PRO A 123 -7.95 6.64 -3.95
CA PRO A 123 -8.67 7.06 -2.76
C PRO A 123 -10.19 6.91 -2.96
N ASP A 124 -10.94 6.78 -1.87
CA ASP A 124 -12.41 6.83 -1.90
C ASP A 124 -12.94 8.24 -2.22
N ILE A 125 -12.17 9.26 -1.85
CA ILE A 125 -12.49 10.67 -2.09
C ILE A 125 -11.23 11.34 -2.64
N GLU A 126 -11.24 11.65 -3.93
CA GLU A 126 -10.09 12.31 -4.56
C GLU A 126 -10.12 13.81 -4.27
N VAL A 127 -9.02 14.30 -3.71
CA VAL A 127 -8.77 15.73 -3.43
C VAL A 127 -7.30 16.00 -3.65
N LYS A 128 -6.99 16.99 -4.48
CA LYS A 128 -5.62 17.42 -4.73
C LYS A 128 -5.46 18.90 -4.39
N PRO A 129 -4.42 19.28 -3.63
CA PRO A 129 -4.10 20.68 -3.41
C PRO A 129 -3.80 21.39 -4.73
N SER A 130 -4.33 22.57 -4.90
CA SER A 130 -3.92 23.47 -5.96
C SER A 130 -2.60 24.20 -5.62
N ILE A 131 -1.97 24.82 -6.60
CA ILE A 131 -0.80 25.67 -6.35
C ILE A 131 -1.17 26.81 -5.39
N GLU A 132 -2.37 27.37 -5.53
CA GLU A 132 -2.88 28.44 -4.66
C GLU A 132 -3.04 27.96 -3.21
N ASP A 133 -3.54 26.74 -2.99
CA ASP A 133 -3.65 26.14 -1.65
C ASP A 133 -2.28 26.07 -0.98
N ILE A 134 -1.24 25.67 -1.74
CA ILE A 134 0.13 25.57 -1.22
C ILE A 134 0.64 26.94 -0.79
N PHE A 135 0.45 27.98 -1.63
CA PHE A 135 0.89 29.34 -1.31
C PHE A 135 0.15 29.95 -0.11
N GLN A 136 -1.13 29.60 0.06
CA GLN A 136 -1.95 30.08 1.17
C GLN A 136 -1.83 29.21 2.42
N ASN A 137 -1.01 28.15 2.39
CA ASN A 137 -0.88 27.18 3.46
C ASN A 137 -2.23 26.57 3.85
N ASN A 138 -3.08 26.33 2.84
CA ASN A 138 -4.37 25.67 2.96
C ASN A 138 -4.21 24.17 2.69
N ASP A 139 -4.88 23.33 3.48
CA ASP A 139 -4.88 21.88 3.31
C ASP A 139 -6.29 21.37 2.97
N PRO A 140 -6.66 21.33 1.69
CA PRO A 140 -7.98 20.86 1.27
C PRO A 140 -8.19 19.37 1.53
N VAL A 141 -7.12 18.56 1.58
CA VAL A 141 -7.19 17.13 1.87
C VAL A 141 -7.62 16.91 3.32
N LEU A 142 -6.96 17.60 4.26
CA LEU A 142 -7.31 17.56 5.67
C LEU A 142 -8.75 18.09 5.90
N GLN A 143 -9.14 19.15 5.22
CA GLN A 143 -10.51 19.70 5.34
C GLN A 143 -11.56 18.70 4.84
N ALA A 144 -11.32 18.03 3.73
CA ALA A 144 -12.21 16.99 3.21
C ALA A 144 -12.29 15.80 4.17
N ALA A 145 -11.17 15.40 4.75
CA ALA A 145 -11.12 14.33 5.75
C ALA A 145 -11.92 14.66 7.00
N ILE A 146 -11.76 15.86 7.55
CA ILE A 146 -12.55 16.34 8.70
C ILE A 146 -14.05 16.34 8.38
N LYS A 147 -14.42 16.85 7.20
CA LYS A 147 -15.82 16.84 6.75
C LYS A 147 -16.37 15.42 6.64
N THR A 148 -15.56 14.47 6.17
CA THR A 148 -15.94 13.05 6.05
C THR A 148 -16.16 12.38 7.41
N ILE A 149 -15.40 12.77 8.44
CA ILE A 149 -15.54 12.24 9.80
C ILE A 149 -16.79 12.78 10.49
N LEU A 150 -17.20 14.02 10.17
CA LEU A 150 -18.33 14.71 10.82
C LEU A 150 -19.71 14.36 10.21
N GLN A 151 -19.73 13.62 9.11
CA GLN A 151 -20.96 13.11 8.48
C GLN A 151 -21.41 11.79 9.10
#